data_e602fad892ea81362095fa52e18797f1
#
_entry.id   e602fad892ea81362095fa52e18797f1
#
_cell.length_a   1.000
_cell.length_b   1.000
_cell.length_c   1.000
_cell.angle_alpha   90.00
_cell.angle_beta   90.00
_cell.angle_gamma   90.00
#
_symmetry.space_group_name_H-M   'P 1'
#
loop_
_entity.id
_entity.type
_entity.pdbx_description
1 polymer ?
#
loop_
_entity_poly.entity_id
_entity_poly.type
_entity_poly.pdbx_seq_one_letter_code
_entity_poly.pdbx_strand_id
1 'polypeptide(L)'
;MNIYREWGFLENPFRTIPLPSNKEGKKLLVGREKESKRFLTRLHNPPSLVTVEGLNGIGKTSLINVSIFETYESFFTQKSEILFIPCERTFQLSSAKDPEEFIDEVLIEVAQTLIKRSEELKILGFTIPANSKQIDNWLNKTHIETSQGNLGPFGIGKSSETNTSKGFERSGFRASIRKWLEEIFPYGINGGVVCIVDNLEILETSSKAKKSIEELRDLLFNFPGIRWVLCGALGIVKSLAATPRLEGLLHDPIDIYGIEQQYATKIFETRIEYSKSDIEFYMPLTSGSFEVLFDVLHQNIRNTLAECDQFCMYIYDHSLQLKSESEKETTFISWLDNKSISNLESVKNQLKPRAIKLFHDIILHGDSFSPGDFSTFGFNSVPAMRPQIKDLEDVGVIQSSKDETDNRRKSIQLTSKGYFVGYAMRKISD
;
A
#
# COMPACT_ATOMS: atom_id res chain seq x y z
N MET A 1 15.34 -13.31 19.64
CA MET A 1 15.43 -14.62 19.00
C MET A 1 14.60 -14.57 17.74
N ASN A 2 15.06 -15.07 16.60
CA ASN A 2 14.30 -15.00 15.35
C ASN A 2 13.94 -16.43 14.92
N ILE A 3 12.67 -16.80 15.06
CA ILE A 3 12.19 -18.17 14.82
C ILE A 3 12.50 -18.67 13.41
N TYR A 4 12.42 -17.81 12.41
CA TYR A 4 12.69 -18.20 11.02
C TYR A 4 14.16 -18.54 10.79
N ARG A 5 15.09 -17.82 11.47
CA ARG A 5 16.52 -18.19 11.41
C ARG A 5 16.82 -19.52 12.08
N GLU A 6 16.12 -19.82 13.17
CA GLU A 6 16.24 -21.14 13.84
C GLU A 6 15.70 -22.26 12.95
N TRP A 7 14.72 -21.97 12.12
CA TRP A 7 14.12 -22.90 11.16
C TRP A 7 14.85 -22.94 9.80
N GLY A 8 16.01 -22.31 9.66
CA GLY A 8 16.81 -22.36 8.43
C GLY A 8 16.39 -21.37 7.35
N PHE A 9 15.75 -20.26 7.70
CA PHE A 9 15.42 -19.18 6.76
C PHE A 9 16.35 -17.97 6.97
N LEU A 10 16.64 -17.25 5.91
CA LEU A 10 17.38 -15.99 5.95
C LEU A 10 16.52 -14.88 6.57
N GLU A 11 15.21 -14.91 6.30
CA GLU A 11 14.22 -13.93 6.76
C GLU A 11 12.83 -14.54 6.85
N ASN A 12 11.89 -13.80 7.43
CA ASN A 12 10.48 -14.21 7.50
C ASN A 12 9.85 -14.27 6.10
N PRO A 13 9.41 -15.43 5.60
CA PRO A 13 8.77 -15.54 4.29
C PRO A 13 7.38 -14.88 4.22
N PHE A 14 6.76 -14.60 5.36
CA PHE A 14 5.41 -14.05 5.48
C PHE A 14 5.39 -12.54 5.78
N ARG A 15 6.45 -11.82 5.41
CA ARG A 15 6.47 -10.34 5.56
C ARG A 15 5.30 -9.69 4.84
N THR A 16 4.63 -8.77 5.52
CA THR A 16 3.43 -8.06 5.04
C THR A 16 3.72 -6.70 4.42
N ILE A 17 5.00 -6.28 4.39
CA ILE A 17 5.40 -5.04 3.75
C ILE A 17 5.23 -5.11 2.23
N PRO A 18 4.94 -3.99 1.55
CA PRO A 18 4.90 -3.96 0.10
C PRO A 18 6.19 -4.48 -0.52
N LEU A 19 6.08 -5.20 -1.63
CA LEU A 19 7.23 -5.66 -2.39
C LEU A 19 8.02 -4.45 -2.93
N PRO A 20 9.36 -4.47 -2.79
CA PRO A 20 10.20 -3.37 -3.23
C PRO A 20 10.37 -3.32 -4.76
N SER A 21 10.78 -2.14 -5.26
CA SER A 21 11.12 -1.92 -6.67
C SER A 21 12.52 -2.46 -6.99
N ASN A 22 12.70 -3.78 -6.93
CA ASN A 22 13.97 -4.45 -7.19
C ASN A 22 13.77 -5.90 -7.67
N LYS A 23 14.88 -6.64 -7.84
CA LYS A 23 14.86 -8.06 -8.27
C LYS A 23 14.11 -8.98 -7.30
N GLU A 24 14.14 -8.68 -6.00
CA GLU A 24 13.36 -9.41 -4.98
C GLU A 24 11.87 -9.27 -5.23
N GLY A 25 11.38 -8.03 -5.33
CA GLY A 25 9.97 -7.78 -5.59
C GLY A 25 9.50 -8.46 -6.87
N LYS A 26 10.32 -8.40 -7.94
CA LYS A 26 10.02 -9.07 -9.21
C LYS A 26 9.88 -10.59 -9.08
N LYS A 27 10.69 -11.24 -8.25
CA LYS A 27 10.59 -12.68 -8.00
C LYS A 27 9.34 -13.04 -7.22
N LEU A 28 8.95 -12.20 -6.26
CA LEU A 28 7.87 -12.46 -5.31
C LEU A 28 6.47 -12.03 -5.81
N LEU A 29 6.38 -11.23 -6.88
CA LEU A 29 5.10 -10.83 -7.46
C LEU A 29 4.56 -11.95 -8.34
N VAL A 30 3.46 -12.56 -7.93
CA VAL A 30 2.81 -13.68 -8.62
C VAL A 30 1.36 -13.32 -8.93
N GLY A 31 0.86 -13.71 -10.11
CA GLY A 31 -0.54 -13.63 -10.48
C GLY A 31 -1.07 -12.20 -10.75
N ARG A 32 -0.20 -11.30 -11.22
CA ARG A 32 -0.53 -9.90 -11.48
C ARG A 32 -0.19 -9.41 -12.90
N GLU A 33 0.03 -10.34 -13.81
CA GLU A 33 0.50 -10.04 -15.17
C GLU A 33 -0.50 -9.16 -15.94
N LYS A 34 -1.80 -9.40 -15.78
CA LYS A 34 -2.87 -8.65 -16.46
C LYS A 34 -2.94 -7.21 -15.96
N GLU A 35 -2.92 -7.04 -14.64
CA GLU A 35 -2.98 -5.73 -13.98
C GLU A 35 -1.70 -4.93 -14.24
N SER A 36 -0.52 -5.57 -14.18
CA SER A 36 0.77 -4.97 -14.55
C SER A 36 0.73 -4.42 -15.97
N LYS A 37 0.26 -5.22 -16.94
CA LYS A 37 0.13 -4.79 -18.34
C LYS A 37 -0.80 -3.57 -18.47
N ARG A 38 -1.98 -3.59 -17.81
CA ARG A 38 -2.92 -2.46 -17.83
C ARG A 38 -2.32 -1.21 -17.21
N PHE A 39 -1.62 -1.36 -16.08
CA PHE A 39 -0.92 -0.28 -15.40
C PHE A 39 0.15 0.34 -16.30
N LEU A 40 1.02 -0.47 -16.87
CA LEU A 40 2.11 0.00 -17.74
C LEU A 40 1.58 0.65 -19.01
N THR A 41 0.52 0.12 -19.61
CA THR A 41 -0.12 0.76 -20.78
C THR A 41 -0.54 2.19 -20.45
N ARG A 42 -1.11 2.45 -19.27
CA ARG A 42 -1.51 3.81 -18.88
C ARG A 42 -0.31 4.69 -18.52
N LEU A 43 0.69 4.13 -17.84
CA LEU A 43 1.91 4.85 -17.50
C LEU A 43 2.67 5.35 -18.77
N HIS A 44 2.59 4.58 -19.85
CA HIS A 44 3.21 4.93 -21.13
C HIS A 44 2.39 5.95 -21.94
N ASN A 45 1.17 6.26 -21.56
CA ASN A 45 0.25 7.13 -22.29
C ASN A 45 -0.17 8.37 -21.46
N PRO A 46 0.76 9.33 -21.23
CA PRO A 46 0.42 10.61 -20.62
C PRO A 46 -0.54 11.41 -21.56
N PRO A 47 -1.16 12.51 -21.10
CA PRO A 47 -0.81 13.26 -19.89
C PRO A 47 -1.57 12.86 -18.62
N SER A 48 -2.60 12.02 -18.73
CA SER A 48 -3.42 11.71 -17.56
C SER A 48 -2.66 10.89 -16.52
N LEU A 49 -2.95 11.12 -15.26
CA LEU A 49 -2.33 10.42 -14.13
C LEU A 49 -2.90 9.01 -14.02
N VAL A 50 -2.03 8.05 -13.73
CA VAL A 50 -2.46 6.66 -13.53
C VAL A 50 -3.10 6.52 -12.15
N THR A 51 -4.26 5.89 -12.11
CA THR A 51 -5.01 5.67 -10.89
C THR A 51 -5.27 4.18 -10.66
N VAL A 52 -5.13 3.75 -9.40
CA VAL A 52 -5.27 2.35 -8.98
C VAL A 52 -6.18 2.28 -7.76
N GLU A 53 -7.20 1.43 -7.80
CA GLU A 53 -8.12 1.20 -6.68
C GLU A 53 -8.14 -0.27 -6.26
N GLY A 54 -8.48 -0.53 -5.02
CA GLY A 54 -8.66 -1.88 -4.48
C GLY A 54 -8.69 -1.90 -2.96
N LEU A 55 -9.09 -3.03 -2.39
CA LEU A 55 -9.15 -3.23 -0.96
C LEU A 55 -7.77 -3.04 -0.30
N ASN A 56 -7.76 -2.72 0.99
CA ASN A 56 -6.52 -2.66 1.75
C ASN A 56 -5.89 -4.04 1.88
N GLY A 57 -4.56 -4.12 1.71
CA GLY A 57 -3.82 -5.39 1.82
C GLY A 57 -3.81 -6.26 0.57
N ILE A 58 -4.49 -5.85 -0.53
CA ILE A 58 -4.60 -6.66 -1.76
C ILE A 58 -3.34 -6.65 -2.64
N GLY A 59 -2.36 -5.78 -2.33
CA GLY A 59 -1.07 -5.71 -3.03
C GLY A 59 -0.95 -4.63 -4.09
N LYS A 60 -1.76 -3.54 -4.04
CA LYS A 60 -1.68 -2.40 -4.99
C LYS A 60 -0.27 -1.83 -5.12
N THR A 61 0.32 -1.42 -4.00
CA THR A 61 1.65 -0.81 -3.95
C THR A 61 2.74 -1.76 -4.43
N SER A 62 2.62 -3.06 -4.09
CA SER A 62 3.54 -4.11 -4.58
C SER A 62 3.48 -4.25 -6.10
N LEU A 63 2.28 -4.30 -6.67
CA LEU A 63 2.06 -4.35 -8.11
C LEU A 63 2.74 -3.17 -8.81
N ILE A 64 2.52 -1.95 -8.31
CA ILE A 64 3.05 -0.73 -8.91
C ILE A 64 4.58 -0.70 -8.81
N ASN A 65 5.15 -0.95 -7.63
CA ASN A 65 6.58 -0.98 -7.39
C ASN A 65 7.29 -1.94 -8.34
N VAL A 66 6.78 -3.16 -8.45
CA VAL A 66 7.40 -4.19 -9.29
C VAL A 66 7.23 -3.87 -10.76
N SER A 67 6.05 -3.41 -11.19
CA SER A 67 5.81 -3.05 -12.59
C SER A 67 6.72 -1.91 -13.06
N ILE A 68 6.94 -0.89 -12.21
CA ILE A 68 7.87 0.20 -12.53
C ILE A 68 9.31 -0.34 -12.62
N PHE A 69 9.71 -1.22 -11.69
CA PHE A 69 11.04 -1.82 -11.73
C PHE A 69 11.26 -2.68 -12.98
N GLU A 70 10.25 -3.40 -13.44
CA GLU A 70 10.35 -4.19 -14.68
C GLU A 70 10.58 -3.30 -15.91
N THR A 71 9.94 -2.14 -15.99
CA THR A 71 10.20 -1.18 -17.08
C THR A 71 11.57 -0.56 -16.96
N TYR A 72 12.01 -0.24 -15.74
CA TYR A 72 13.36 0.24 -15.47
C TYR A 72 14.42 -0.77 -15.95
N GLU A 73 14.30 -2.04 -15.54
CA GLU A 73 15.18 -3.12 -15.96
C GLU A 73 15.11 -3.35 -17.50
N SER A 74 13.93 -3.25 -18.10
CA SER A 74 13.73 -3.39 -19.54
C SER A 74 14.43 -2.31 -20.34
N PHE A 75 14.51 -1.08 -19.83
CA PHE A 75 15.28 -0.02 -20.44
C PHE A 75 16.78 -0.37 -20.49
N PHE A 76 17.38 -0.81 -19.37
CA PHE A 76 18.80 -1.20 -19.31
C PHE A 76 19.14 -2.43 -20.13
N THR A 77 18.15 -3.30 -20.39
CA THR A 77 18.33 -4.47 -21.28
C THR A 77 17.94 -4.19 -22.73
N GLN A 78 17.79 -2.92 -23.11
CA GLN A 78 17.44 -2.46 -24.47
C GLN A 78 16.11 -3.03 -25.01
N LYS A 79 15.19 -3.39 -24.12
CA LYS A 79 13.85 -3.85 -24.47
C LYS A 79 12.80 -2.73 -24.45
N SER A 80 13.18 -1.54 -23.95
CA SER A 80 12.34 -0.35 -23.89
C SER A 80 13.18 0.88 -24.19
N GLU A 81 12.58 1.84 -24.91
CA GLU A 81 13.19 3.16 -25.19
C GLU A 81 12.77 4.20 -24.13
N ILE A 82 11.85 3.82 -23.22
CA ILE A 82 11.28 4.73 -22.22
C ILE A 82 11.86 4.38 -20.84
N LEU A 83 12.49 5.37 -20.20
CA LEU A 83 13.07 5.22 -18.89
C LEU A 83 12.08 5.68 -17.81
N PHE A 84 11.58 4.74 -17.00
CA PHE A 84 10.86 5.04 -15.77
C PHE A 84 11.74 4.72 -14.56
N ILE A 85 12.05 5.73 -13.74
CA ILE A 85 12.85 5.57 -12.52
C ILE A 85 11.89 5.44 -11.34
N PRO A 86 11.87 4.31 -10.61
CA PRO A 86 11.05 4.20 -9.41
C PRO A 86 11.55 5.16 -8.33
N CYS A 87 10.68 6.02 -7.83
CA CYS A 87 10.97 6.83 -6.65
C CYS A 87 11.17 5.91 -5.43
N GLU A 88 12.17 6.19 -4.62
CA GLU A 88 12.55 5.32 -3.49
C GLU A 88 11.46 5.29 -2.40
N ARG A 89 10.64 6.33 -2.33
CA ARG A 89 9.59 6.50 -1.32
C ARG A 89 8.19 6.61 -1.93
N THR A 90 7.23 6.04 -1.24
CA THR A 90 5.80 6.26 -1.47
C THR A 90 5.31 7.40 -0.59
N PHE A 91 4.51 8.31 -1.16
CA PHE A 91 3.99 9.49 -0.48
C PHE A 91 2.59 9.26 0.06
N GLN A 92 2.24 10.01 1.10
CA GLN A 92 0.88 10.08 1.64
C GLN A 92 0.47 11.54 1.74
N LEU A 93 -0.69 11.87 1.22
CA LEU A 93 -1.28 13.19 1.41
C LEU A 93 -2.02 13.23 2.75
N SER A 94 -1.94 14.36 3.41
CA SER A 94 -2.68 14.66 4.64
C SER A 94 -3.34 16.01 4.53
N SER A 95 -4.59 16.13 4.97
CA SER A 95 -5.30 17.39 5.01
C SER A 95 -4.69 18.43 5.98
N ALA A 96 -3.82 17.95 6.88
CA ALA A 96 -3.11 18.82 7.83
C ALA A 96 -1.80 19.38 7.28
N LYS A 97 -1.30 18.86 6.15
CA LYS A 97 -0.02 19.25 5.57
C LYS A 97 -0.21 20.37 4.56
N ASP A 98 0.65 21.39 4.64
CA ASP A 98 0.70 22.48 3.66
C ASP A 98 1.07 21.88 2.27
N PRO A 99 0.35 22.20 1.19
CA PRO A 99 0.71 21.80 -0.17
C PRO A 99 2.16 22.15 -0.54
N GLU A 100 2.66 23.30 -0.12
CA GLU A 100 4.03 23.74 -0.38
C GLU A 100 5.08 22.85 0.30
N GLU A 101 4.81 22.40 1.54
CA GLU A 101 5.68 21.44 2.24
C GLU A 101 5.66 20.07 1.57
N PHE A 102 4.51 19.65 1.06
CA PHE A 102 4.40 18.39 0.33
C PHE A 102 5.18 18.45 -0.99
N ILE A 103 5.12 19.56 -1.72
CA ILE A 103 5.90 19.76 -2.94
C ILE A 103 7.40 19.63 -2.65
N ASP A 104 7.88 20.27 -1.60
CA ASP A 104 9.30 20.21 -1.23
C ASP A 104 9.72 18.81 -0.81
N GLU A 105 8.88 18.09 -0.05
CA GLU A 105 9.13 16.69 0.31
C GLU A 105 9.29 15.81 -0.94
N VAL A 106 8.40 15.95 -1.91
CA VAL A 106 8.45 15.19 -3.15
C VAL A 106 9.72 15.51 -3.95
N LEU A 107 10.03 16.79 -4.12
CA LEU A 107 11.20 17.19 -4.90
C LEU A 107 12.53 16.81 -4.24
N ILE A 108 12.58 16.80 -2.90
CA ILE A 108 13.72 16.28 -2.15
C ILE A 108 13.91 14.79 -2.44
N GLU A 109 12.84 14.01 -2.37
CA GLU A 109 12.91 12.56 -2.61
C GLU A 109 13.26 12.24 -4.08
N VAL A 110 12.72 12.99 -5.02
CA VAL A 110 13.10 12.90 -6.44
C VAL A 110 14.59 13.18 -6.63
N ALA A 111 15.12 14.24 -5.99
CA ALA A 111 16.53 14.54 -6.03
C ALA A 111 17.41 13.43 -5.46
N GLN A 112 17.03 12.87 -4.28
CA GLN A 112 17.73 11.74 -3.67
C GLN A 112 17.71 10.50 -4.58
N THR A 113 16.56 10.21 -5.18
CA THR A 113 16.41 9.12 -6.16
C THR A 113 17.37 9.27 -7.33
N LEU A 114 17.45 10.47 -7.94
CA LEU A 114 18.35 10.75 -9.06
C LEU A 114 19.83 10.68 -8.66
N ILE A 115 20.18 11.19 -7.48
CA ILE A 115 21.55 11.11 -6.94
C ILE A 115 21.94 9.65 -6.71
N LYS A 116 21.08 8.85 -6.12
CA LYS A 116 21.32 7.42 -5.87
C LYS A 116 21.55 6.64 -7.19
N ARG A 117 20.87 7.04 -8.25
CA ARG A 117 20.99 6.45 -9.60
C ARG A 117 22.02 7.15 -10.50
N SER A 118 22.82 8.06 -9.94
CA SER A 118 23.71 8.92 -10.73
C SER A 118 24.69 8.15 -11.58
N GLU A 119 25.27 7.06 -11.08
CA GLU A 119 26.24 6.26 -11.85
C GLU A 119 25.58 5.53 -13.03
N GLU A 120 24.38 4.99 -12.82
CA GLU A 120 23.60 4.35 -13.89
C GLU A 120 23.18 5.37 -14.97
N LEU A 121 22.75 6.55 -14.53
CA LEU A 121 22.38 7.65 -15.44
C LEU A 121 23.58 8.16 -16.26
N LYS A 122 24.78 8.25 -15.68
CA LYS A 122 26.00 8.60 -16.41
C LYS A 122 26.37 7.58 -17.48
N ILE A 123 26.26 6.29 -17.17
CA ILE A 123 26.52 5.20 -18.14
C ILE A 123 25.59 5.31 -19.35
N LEU A 124 24.37 5.78 -19.14
CA LEU A 124 23.39 6.01 -20.20
C LEU A 124 23.62 7.31 -21.00
N GLY A 125 24.65 8.08 -20.67
CA GLY A 125 24.96 9.36 -21.31
C GLY A 125 24.11 10.53 -20.80
N PHE A 126 23.31 10.35 -19.75
CA PHE A 126 22.59 11.48 -19.14
C PHE A 126 23.56 12.35 -18.35
N THR A 127 23.52 13.65 -18.63
CA THR A 127 24.33 14.61 -17.89
C THR A 127 23.65 14.95 -16.59
N ILE A 128 24.29 14.57 -15.46
CA ILE A 128 23.84 15.03 -14.15
C ILE A 128 24.40 16.44 -13.96
N PRO A 129 23.53 17.43 -13.68
CA PRO A 129 23.97 18.82 -13.56
C PRO A 129 25.11 19.01 -12.59
N ALA A 130 25.98 19.99 -12.86
CA ALA A 130 27.16 20.27 -12.05
C ALA A 130 26.81 20.63 -10.57
N ASN A 131 25.58 21.07 -10.32
CA ASN A 131 25.07 21.38 -8.97
C ASN A 131 24.59 20.14 -8.18
N SER A 132 24.73 18.91 -8.72
CA SER A 132 24.39 17.69 -8.01
C SER A 132 25.08 17.59 -6.66
N LYS A 133 26.37 17.91 -6.59
CA LYS A 133 27.15 17.92 -5.36
C LYS A 133 26.62 18.94 -4.32
N GLN A 134 26.12 20.06 -4.78
CA GLN A 134 25.54 21.08 -3.88
C GLN A 134 24.21 20.60 -3.30
N ILE A 135 23.38 19.96 -4.11
CA ILE A 135 22.12 19.36 -3.66
C ILE A 135 22.40 18.17 -2.73
N ASP A 136 23.35 17.31 -3.08
CA ASP A 136 23.75 16.20 -2.23
C ASP A 136 24.29 16.69 -0.87
N ASN A 137 25.14 17.69 -0.87
CA ASN A 137 25.63 18.33 0.36
C ASN A 137 24.50 18.97 1.16
N TRP A 138 23.50 19.54 0.52
CA TRP A 138 22.35 20.12 1.19
C TRP A 138 21.45 19.07 1.81
N LEU A 139 21.17 17.98 1.09
CA LEU A 139 20.34 16.85 1.54
C LEU A 139 21.00 16.06 2.69
N ASN A 140 22.33 15.91 2.63
CA ASN A 140 23.10 15.14 3.62
C ASN A 140 23.62 15.99 4.80
N LYS A 141 23.40 17.32 4.78
CA LYS A 141 23.65 18.11 5.99
C LYS A 141 22.69 17.64 7.07
N THR A 142 23.24 16.98 8.09
CA THR A 142 22.56 16.68 9.34
C THR A 142 21.89 17.97 9.84
N HIS A 143 20.63 17.86 10.26
CA HIS A 143 19.98 18.91 11.03
C HIS A 143 20.80 19.11 12.30
N ILE A 144 21.73 20.07 12.29
CA ILE A 144 22.39 20.51 13.50
C ILE A 144 21.30 21.28 14.24
N GLU A 145 20.71 20.65 15.24
CA GLU A 145 19.97 21.38 16.27
C GLU A 145 21.00 22.32 16.93
N THR A 146 21.10 23.54 16.41
CA THR A 146 21.77 24.61 17.11
C THR A 146 20.89 24.97 18.29
N SER A 147 21.09 24.27 19.41
CA SER A 147 20.72 24.79 20.71
C SER A 147 21.65 25.97 20.99
N GLN A 148 21.38 27.15 20.41
CA GLN A 148 21.90 28.36 20.92
C GLN A 148 21.17 28.64 22.23
N GLY A 149 21.82 28.25 23.31
CA GLY A 149 21.47 28.65 24.63
C GLY A 149 21.61 30.18 24.75
N ASN A 150 20.56 30.91 24.47
CA ASN A 150 20.39 32.24 24.97
C ASN A 150 20.00 32.12 26.44
N LEU A 151 20.99 32.30 27.30
CA LEU A 151 20.82 32.55 28.73
C LEU A 151 20.16 33.95 28.92
N GLY A 152 18.87 34.00 28.71
CA GLY A 152 18.01 35.08 29.15
C GLY A 152 16.99 34.54 30.14
N PRO A 153 16.56 35.31 31.14
CA PRO A 153 15.80 34.78 32.28
C PRO A 153 14.36 34.37 31.98
N PHE A 154 13.92 34.35 30.74
CA PHE A 154 12.56 33.87 30.36
C PHE A 154 12.54 33.24 28.98
N GLY A 155 12.23 31.95 28.93
CA GLY A 155 11.67 31.26 27.76
C GLY A 155 12.61 30.37 27.00
N ILE A 156 12.47 29.03 27.22
CA ILE A 156 13.00 28.00 26.35
C ILE A 156 12.07 27.91 25.13
N GLY A 157 12.42 28.64 24.08
CA GLY A 157 11.79 28.47 22.76
C GLY A 157 12.61 27.45 21.95
N LYS A 158 12.11 26.23 21.75
CA LYS A 158 12.60 25.35 20.70
C LYS A 158 12.15 25.91 19.35
N SER A 159 13.00 26.68 18.68
CA SER A 159 12.82 26.94 17.24
C SER A 159 13.52 25.82 16.46
N SER A 160 12.75 24.93 15.87
CA SER A 160 13.25 24.07 14.81
C SER A 160 13.45 24.92 13.57
N GLU A 161 14.64 25.45 13.37
CA GLU A 161 15.00 26.02 12.08
C GLU A 161 15.16 24.84 11.10
N THR A 162 14.14 24.63 10.28
CA THR A 162 14.25 23.89 9.04
C THR A 162 15.41 24.48 8.25
N ASN A 163 16.23 23.60 7.67
CA ASN A 163 17.49 23.90 6.98
C ASN A 163 17.32 24.93 5.85
N THR A 164 17.08 26.18 6.19
CA THR A 164 17.17 27.35 5.31
C THR A 164 18.63 27.81 5.30
N SER A 165 19.54 26.87 4.94
CA SER A 165 20.95 27.20 4.85
C SER A 165 21.18 28.22 3.73
N LYS A 166 21.87 29.27 4.06
CA LYS A 166 22.45 30.27 3.18
C LYS A 166 22.89 29.64 1.84
N GLY A 167 22.09 29.78 0.77
CA GLY A 167 22.45 29.34 -0.55
C GLY A 167 21.37 28.68 -1.42
N PHE A 168 20.30 28.16 -0.84
CA PHE A 168 19.16 27.65 -1.60
C PHE A 168 17.87 28.23 -1.05
N GLU A 169 17.39 29.29 -1.67
CA GLU A 169 15.99 29.67 -1.51
C GLU A 169 15.11 28.54 -2.07
N ARG A 170 13.94 28.31 -1.47
CA ARG A 170 12.95 27.30 -1.88
C ARG A 170 12.69 27.31 -3.38
N SER A 171 12.60 28.50 -3.99
CA SER A 171 12.45 28.70 -5.44
C SER A 171 13.67 28.21 -6.24
N GLY A 172 14.88 28.46 -5.75
CA GLY A 172 16.12 28.04 -6.41
C GLY A 172 16.30 26.52 -6.39
N PHE A 173 15.94 25.85 -5.30
CA PHE A 173 15.92 24.40 -5.21
C PHE A 173 14.97 23.78 -6.22
N ARG A 174 13.72 24.23 -6.28
CA ARG A 174 12.70 23.75 -7.23
C ARG A 174 13.13 23.96 -8.69
N ALA A 175 13.71 25.13 -8.99
CA ALA A 175 14.24 25.41 -10.32
C ALA A 175 15.40 24.49 -10.71
N SER A 176 16.27 24.14 -9.76
CA SER A 176 17.39 23.20 -10.00
C SER A 176 16.89 21.80 -10.29
N ILE A 177 15.91 21.28 -9.53
CA ILE A 177 15.33 19.96 -9.78
C ILE A 177 14.59 19.93 -11.11
N ARG A 178 13.84 20.99 -11.44
CA ARG A 178 13.19 21.11 -12.76
C ARG A 178 14.20 21.00 -13.87
N LYS A 179 15.30 21.72 -13.78
CA LYS A 179 16.38 21.67 -14.80
C LYS A 179 16.98 20.27 -14.92
N TRP A 180 17.23 19.56 -13.82
CA TRP A 180 17.69 18.19 -13.85
C TRP A 180 16.73 17.27 -14.60
N LEU A 181 15.45 17.35 -14.25
CA LEU A 181 14.43 16.51 -14.86
C LEU A 181 14.25 16.82 -16.35
N GLU A 182 14.34 18.09 -16.75
CA GLU A 182 14.29 18.52 -18.15
C GLU A 182 15.52 18.06 -18.94
N GLU A 183 16.69 17.98 -18.31
CA GLU A 183 17.90 17.44 -18.95
C GLU A 183 17.84 15.91 -19.12
N ILE A 184 17.32 15.18 -18.11
CA ILE A 184 17.20 13.72 -18.16
C ILE A 184 16.00 13.30 -19.04
N PHE A 185 14.90 14.03 -18.97
CA PHE A 185 13.65 13.75 -19.66
C PHE A 185 13.21 14.95 -20.54
N PRO A 186 13.98 15.30 -21.59
CA PRO A 186 13.81 16.57 -22.33
C PRO A 186 12.44 16.76 -22.98
N TYR A 187 11.72 15.69 -23.25
CA TYR A 187 10.41 15.77 -23.89
C TYR A 187 9.24 15.41 -22.99
N GLY A 188 9.49 15.16 -21.69
CA GLY A 188 8.43 14.81 -20.72
C GLY A 188 7.61 13.55 -21.04
N ILE A 189 7.65 13.09 -22.29
CA ILE A 189 6.90 11.94 -22.80
C ILE A 189 7.72 10.66 -22.69
N ASN A 190 9.04 10.75 -22.79
CA ASN A 190 9.95 9.59 -22.87
C ASN A 190 10.38 9.05 -21.51
N GLY A 191 9.55 9.15 -20.48
CA GLY A 191 9.84 8.60 -19.17
C GLY A 191 9.61 9.58 -18.03
N GLY A 192 10.27 9.32 -16.91
CA GLY A 192 10.21 10.15 -15.71
C GLY A 192 10.48 9.39 -14.43
N VAL A 193 10.65 10.13 -13.34
CA VAL A 193 10.64 9.57 -11.99
C VAL A 193 9.19 9.28 -11.61
N VAL A 194 8.88 8.03 -11.28
CA VAL A 194 7.52 7.62 -10.96
C VAL A 194 7.29 7.75 -9.47
N CYS A 195 6.45 8.70 -9.09
CA CYS A 195 6.05 8.98 -7.72
C CYS A 195 4.67 8.40 -7.43
N ILE A 196 4.55 7.70 -6.31
CA ILE A 196 3.31 7.05 -5.88
C ILE A 196 2.73 7.82 -4.70
N VAL A 197 1.47 8.26 -4.83
CA VAL A 197 0.67 8.76 -3.71
C VAL A 197 -0.28 7.66 -3.29
N ASP A 198 -0.13 7.15 -2.09
CA ASP A 198 -0.91 6.04 -1.54
C ASP A 198 -1.87 6.51 -0.45
N ASN A 199 -2.87 5.69 -0.14
CA ASN A 199 -3.87 5.94 0.89
C ASN A 199 -4.69 7.23 0.65
N LEU A 200 -5.12 7.47 -0.58
CA LEU A 200 -5.94 8.64 -0.93
C LEU A 200 -7.28 8.69 -0.18
N GLU A 201 -7.71 7.59 0.42
CA GLU A 201 -8.87 7.54 1.30
C GLU A 201 -8.79 8.52 2.49
N ILE A 202 -7.60 8.91 2.89
CA ILE A 202 -7.38 9.90 3.94
C ILE A 202 -7.85 11.28 3.48
N LEU A 203 -7.89 11.54 2.18
CA LEU A 203 -8.23 12.84 1.58
C LEU A 203 -9.73 13.04 1.35
N GLU A 204 -10.51 11.98 1.20
CA GLU A 204 -11.96 12.10 0.96
C GLU A 204 -12.72 12.68 2.15
N THR A 205 -12.10 12.72 3.31
CA THR A 205 -12.73 13.11 4.56
C THR A 205 -12.91 14.63 4.74
N SER A 206 -12.33 15.45 3.86
CA SER A 206 -12.50 16.90 4.00
C SER A 206 -12.49 17.66 2.67
N SER A 207 -13.29 18.71 2.57
CA SER A 207 -13.25 19.67 1.46
C SER A 207 -11.86 20.33 1.29
N LYS A 208 -11.12 20.44 2.39
CA LYS A 208 -9.74 20.93 2.42
C LYS A 208 -8.78 19.99 1.68
N ALA A 209 -8.98 18.67 1.81
CA ALA A 209 -8.17 17.69 1.11
C ALA A 209 -8.39 17.73 -0.41
N LYS A 210 -9.64 17.85 -0.87
CA LYS A 210 -9.94 18.06 -2.29
C LYS A 210 -9.25 19.30 -2.84
N LYS A 211 -9.32 20.40 -2.09
CA LYS A 211 -8.64 21.65 -2.45
C LYS A 211 -7.13 21.46 -2.56
N SER A 212 -6.51 20.73 -1.64
CA SER A 212 -5.07 20.43 -1.68
C SER A 212 -4.68 19.65 -2.95
N ILE A 213 -5.46 18.65 -3.39
CA ILE A 213 -5.21 17.95 -4.66
C ILE A 213 -5.35 18.90 -5.86
N GLU A 214 -6.36 19.78 -5.85
CA GLU A 214 -6.57 20.77 -6.91
C GLU A 214 -5.40 21.76 -7.00
N GLU A 215 -4.85 22.18 -5.86
CA GLU A 215 -3.66 23.04 -5.79
C GLU A 215 -2.41 22.29 -6.28
N LEU A 216 -2.23 21.04 -5.88
CA LEU A 216 -1.12 20.19 -6.34
C LEU A 216 -1.17 19.91 -7.84
N ARG A 217 -2.36 19.89 -8.46
CA ARG A 217 -2.52 19.76 -9.89
C ARG A 217 -1.69 20.78 -10.65
N ASP A 218 -1.80 22.04 -10.28
CA ASP A 218 -1.19 23.13 -11.00
C ASP A 218 0.31 23.30 -10.64
N LEU A 219 0.69 22.92 -9.43
CA LEU A 219 2.04 23.13 -8.90
C LEU A 219 2.97 21.91 -9.04
N LEU A 220 2.42 20.69 -8.95
CA LEU A 220 3.22 19.49 -8.81
C LEU A 220 2.88 18.41 -9.85
N PHE A 221 1.60 18.11 -10.10
CA PHE A 221 1.23 17.01 -10.99
C PHE A 221 1.62 17.24 -12.45
N ASN A 222 1.80 18.50 -12.85
CA ASN A 222 2.32 18.91 -14.15
C ASN A 222 3.85 19.17 -14.14
N PHE A 223 4.56 18.76 -13.07
CA PHE A 223 5.99 19.00 -12.99
C PHE A 223 6.73 18.12 -14.03
N PRO A 224 7.58 18.71 -14.89
CA PRO A 224 8.22 17.96 -15.97
C PRO A 224 9.11 16.82 -15.42
N GLY A 225 9.12 15.68 -16.11
CA GLY A 225 9.95 14.54 -15.73
C GLY A 225 9.48 13.76 -14.49
N ILE A 226 8.32 14.11 -13.91
CA ILE A 226 7.66 13.31 -12.87
C ILE A 226 6.43 12.61 -13.46
N ARG A 227 6.24 11.36 -13.13
CA ARG A 227 5.06 10.56 -13.44
C ARG A 227 4.35 10.20 -12.15
N TRP A 228 3.05 10.37 -12.12
CA TRP A 228 2.27 10.18 -10.92
C TRP A 228 1.38 8.94 -11.01
N VAL A 229 1.34 8.22 -9.90
CA VAL A 229 0.44 7.11 -9.66
C VAL A 229 -0.34 7.39 -8.38
N LEU A 230 -1.67 7.42 -8.48
CA LEU A 230 -2.54 7.67 -7.35
C LEU A 230 -3.22 6.38 -6.93
N CYS A 231 -3.05 5.99 -5.66
CA CYS A 231 -3.61 4.77 -5.09
C CYS A 231 -4.64 5.10 -4.02
N GLY A 232 -5.77 4.40 -4.06
CA GLY A 232 -6.81 4.55 -3.05
C GLY A 232 -7.63 3.29 -2.83
N ALA A 233 -8.52 3.34 -1.84
CA ALA A 233 -9.55 2.33 -1.63
C ALA A 233 -10.61 2.40 -2.74
N LEU A 234 -11.40 1.34 -2.91
CA LEU A 234 -12.45 1.25 -3.94
C LEU A 234 -13.43 2.42 -3.89
N GLY A 235 -13.69 3.02 -5.05
CA GLY A 235 -14.63 4.12 -5.24
C GLY A 235 -14.08 5.52 -4.94
N ILE A 236 -12.90 5.62 -4.33
CA ILE A 236 -12.32 6.88 -3.86
C ILE A 236 -11.76 7.70 -5.01
N VAL A 237 -10.94 7.08 -5.86
CA VAL A 237 -10.34 7.78 -6.99
C VAL A 237 -11.40 8.11 -8.04
N LYS A 238 -12.41 7.25 -8.20
CA LYS A 238 -13.58 7.56 -9.05
C LYS A 238 -14.29 8.83 -8.61
N SER A 239 -14.46 9.00 -7.30
CA SER A 239 -15.12 10.20 -6.77
C SER A 239 -14.27 11.46 -6.94
N LEU A 240 -12.94 11.33 -6.84
CA LEU A 240 -12.01 12.43 -7.13
C LEU A 240 -12.02 12.79 -8.62
N ALA A 241 -12.02 11.80 -9.52
CA ALA A 241 -12.06 12.00 -10.96
C ALA A 241 -13.34 12.71 -11.42
N ALA A 242 -14.45 12.52 -10.70
CA ALA A 242 -15.71 13.22 -10.94
C ALA A 242 -15.71 14.70 -10.49
N THR A 243 -14.63 15.19 -9.90
CA THR A 243 -14.50 16.59 -9.50
C THR A 243 -14.20 17.45 -10.73
N PRO A 244 -14.95 18.53 -11.04
CA PRO A 244 -14.83 19.28 -12.30
C PRO A 244 -13.41 19.76 -12.63
N ARG A 245 -12.58 20.07 -11.62
CA ARG A 245 -11.19 20.52 -11.82
C ARG A 245 -10.21 19.38 -12.07
N LEU A 246 -10.57 18.14 -11.74
CA LEU A 246 -9.72 16.96 -11.92
C LEU A 246 -10.21 16.07 -13.08
N GLU A 247 -11.35 16.40 -13.65
CA GLU A 247 -11.90 15.76 -14.85
C GLU A 247 -10.89 15.89 -16.01
N GLY A 248 -10.60 14.78 -16.67
CA GLY A 248 -9.61 14.71 -17.74
C GLY A 248 -8.14 14.67 -17.29
N LEU A 249 -7.84 14.92 -16.00
CA LEU A 249 -6.48 14.74 -15.45
C LEU A 249 -6.22 13.30 -15.03
N LEU A 250 -7.24 12.61 -14.52
CA LEU A 250 -7.11 11.26 -13.99
C LEU A 250 -7.61 10.24 -15.03
N HIS A 251 -6.86 9.15 -15.20
CA HIS A 251 -7.39 7.98 -15.90
C HIS A 251 -8.50 7.33 -15.06
N ASP A 252 -9.41 6.59 -15.72
CA ASP A 252 -10.30 5.70 -15.00
C ASP A 252 -9.47 4.72 -14.16
N PRO A 253 -9.85 4.45 -12.90
CA PRO A 253 -9.06 3.60 -12.04
C PRO A 253 -8.87 2.19 -12.59
N ILE A 254 -7.70 1.62 -12.30
CA ILE A 254 -7.46 0.19 -12.46
C ILE A 254 -7.93 -0.47 -11.18
N ASP A 255 -9.03 -1.20 -11.25
CA ASP A 255 -9.52 -1.97 -10.12
C ASP A 255 -8.60 -3.19 -9.89
N ILE A 256 -8.07 -3.31 -8.68
CA ILE A 256 -7.25 -4.45 -8.23
C ILE A 256 -8.08 -5.27 -7.25
N TYR A 257 -8.32 -6.50 -7.65
CA TYR A 257 -9.04 -7.49 -6.84
C TYR A 257 -8.08 -8.47 -6.17
N GLY A 258 -8.60 -9.44 -5.41
CA GLY A 258 -7.83 -10.56 -4.87
C GLY A 258 -7.04 -11.28 -5.95
N ILE A 259 -5.88 -11.82 -5.62
CA ILE A 259 -5.14 -12.68 -6.53
C ILE A 259 -5.95 -13.97 -6.70
N GLU A 260 -6.14 -14.44 -7.94
CA GLU A 260 -6.92 -15.65 -8.21
C GLU A 260 -6.38 -16.83 -7.39
N GLN A 261 -7.28 -17.64 -6.82
CA GLN A 261 -6.97 -18.77 -5.92
C GLN A 261 -5.93 -19.74 -6.51
N GLN A 262 -5.93 -19.94 -7.80
CA GLN A 262 -4.97 -20.81 -8.50
C GLN A 262 -3.49 -20.41 -8.32
N TYR A 263 -3.21 -19.19 -7.89
CA TYR A 263 -1.86 -18.72 -7.64
C TYR A 263 -1.38 -18.93 -6.20
N ALA A 264 -2.24 -19.41 -5.30
CA ALA A 264 -1.92 -19.53 -3.87
C ALA A 264 -0.69 -20.40 -3.62
N THR A 265 -0.65 -21.62 -4.17
CA THR A 265 0.50 -22.54 -4.10
C THR A 265 1.77 -21.85 -4.58
N LYS A 266 1.73 -21.23 -5.75
CA LYS A 266 2.90 -20.57 -6.34
C LYS A 266 3.40 -19.39 -5.49
N ILE A 267 2.49 -18.62 -4.89
CA ILE A 267 2.84 -17.53 -3.96
C ILE A 267 3.60 -18.10 -2.76
N PHE A 268 3.09 -19.15 -2.14
CA PHE A 268 3.71 -19.80 -1.00
C PHE A 268 5.10 -20.33 -1.36
N GLU A 269 5.19 -21.18 -2.37
CA GLU A 269 6.45 -21.82 -2.80
C GLU A 269 7.51 -20.78 -3.18
N THR A 270 7.13 -19.75 -3.91
CA THR A 270 8.07 -18.68 -4.31
C THR A 270 8.64 -17.95 -3.09
N ARG A 271 7.82 -17.70 -2.06
CA ARG A 271 8.26 -17.03 -0.82
C ARG A 271 9.17 -17.92 0.01
N ILE A 272 8.82 -19.20 0.14
CA ILE A 272 9.66 -20.18 0.85
C ILE A 272 11.00 -20.31 0.14
N GLU A 273 11.00 -20.54 -1.18
CA GLU A 273 12.21 -20.69 -1.98
C GLU A 273 13.12 -19.46 -1.92
N TYR A 274 12.53 -18.27 -1.91
CA TYR A 274 13.30 -17.02 -1.82
C TYR A 274 13.92 -16.80 -0.44
N SER A 275 13.20 -17.19 0.61
CA SER A 275 13.61 -16.90 2.00
C SER A 275 14.43 -18.00 2.65
N LYS A 276 14.46 -19.23 2.12
CA LYS A 276 15.25 -20.33 2.67
C LYS A 276 16.74 -20.07 2.55
N SER A 277 17.51 -20.59 3.50
CA SER A 277 18.97 -20.68 3.39
C SER A 277 19.38 -21.92 2.61
N ASP A 278 20.68 -22.08 2.32
CA ASP A 278 21.22 -23.28 1.68
C ASP A 278 21.29 -24.50 2.64
N ILE A 279 20.83 -24.34 3.88
CA ILE A 279 20.79 -25.35 4.92
C ILE A 279 19.40 -25.98 4.95
N GLU A 280 19.30 -27.19 5.51
CA GLU A 280 18.00 -27.83 5.79
C GLU A 280 17.08 -26.88 6.57
N PHE A 281 15.85 -26.72 6.13
CA PHE A 281 14.88 -25.81 6.74
C PHE A 281 13.63 -26.55 7.24
N TYR A 282 13.01 -26.00 8.26
CA TYR A 282 11.72 -26.44 8.79
C TYR A 282 10.64 -25.40 8.55
N MET A 283 9.54 -25.81 7.93
CA MET A 283 8.35 -24.99 7.74
C MET A 283 7.12 -25.75 8.27
N PRO A 284 6.45 -25.25 9.32
CA PRO A 284 5.27 -25.92 9.90
C PRO A 284 4.01 -25.82 9.03
N LEU A 285 3.98 -24.89 8.08
CA LEU A 285 2.86 -24.66 7.16
C LEU A 285 3.11 -25.38 5.84
N THR A 286 2.07 -26.01 5.27
CA THR A 286 2.09 -26.60 3.92
C THR A 286 1.49 -25.64 2.90
N SER A 287 1.73 -25.89 1.60
CA SER A 287 1.06 -25.13 0.53
C SER A 287 -0.47 -25.30 0.58
N GLY A 288 -0.96 -26.50 0.91
CA GLY A 288 -2.38 -26.75 1.09
C GLY A 288 -2.99 -25.94 2.24
N SER A 289 -2.30 -25.84 3.37
CA SER A 289 -2.72 -25.00 4.48
C SER A 289 -2.77 -23.50 4.10
N PHE A 290 -1.79 -23.07 3.31
CA PHE A 290 -1.78 -21.69 2.78
C PHE A 290 -2.96 -21.43 1.83
N GLU A 291 -3.29 -22.39 0.94
CA GLU A 291 -4.43 -22.29 0.03
C GLU A 291 -5.76 -22.16 0.77
N VAL A 292 -5.96 -22.97 1.82
CA VAL A 292 -7.16 -22.89 2.68
C VAL A 292 -7.26 -21.51 3.34
N LEU A 293 -6.16 -21.03 3.92
CA LEU A 293 -6.15 -19.72 4.59
C LEU A 293 -6.37 -18.56 3.60
N PHE A 294 -5.81 -18.67 2.40
CA PHE A 294 -5.95 -17.68 1.34
C PHE A 294 -7.39 -17.58 0.85
N ASP A 295 -8.09 -18.73 0.74
CA ASP A 295 -9.51 -18.77 0.42
C ASP A 295 -10.36 -18.20 1.56
N VAL A 296 -10.13 -18.61 2.80
CA VAL A 296 -10.86 -18.13 3.98
C VAL A 296 -10.76 -16.61 4.12
N LEU A 297 -9.61 -16.02 3.77
CA LEU A 297 -9.35 -14.58 3.83
C LEU A 297 -9.64 -13.84 2.50
N HIS A 298 -10.42 -14.48 1.61
CA HIS A 298 -10.87 -13.90 0.32
C HIS A 298 -9.72 -13.29 -0.49
N GLN A 299 -8.66 -14.07 -0.64
CA GLN A 299 -7.49 -13.73 -1.46
C GLN A 299 -6.80 -12.40 -1.07
N ASN A 300 -6.98 -11.96 0.18
CA ASN A 300 -6.26 -10.80 0.71
C ASN A 300 -4.86 -11.21 1.15
N ILE A 301 -3.88 -10.92 0.30
CA ILE A 301 -2.50 -11.39 0.49
C ILE A 301 -1.87 -10.91 1.80
N ARG A 302 -2.09 -9.66 2.22
CA ARG A 302 -1.53 -9.13 3.47
C ARG A 302 -2.09 -9.87 4.68
N ASN A 303 -3.41 -10.07 4.70
CA ASN A 303 -4.06 -10.77 5.80
C ASN A 303 -3.60 -12.23 5.86
N THR A 304 -3.53 -12.90 4.70
CA THR A 304 -3.05 -14.28 4.63
C THR A 304 -1.62 -14.42 5.15
N LEU A 305 -0.70 -13.56 4.72
CA LEU A 305 0.69 -13.58 5.20
C LEU A 305 0.77 -13.30 6.71
N ALA A 306 0.01 -12.34 7.22
CA ALA A 306 -0.03 -12.05 8.65
C ALA A 306 -0.50 -13.28 9.46
N GLU A 307 -1.52 -13.97 8.99
CA GLU A 307 -2.05 -15.16 9.68
C GLU A 307 -1.15 -16.38 9.54
N CYS A 308 -0.41 -16.54 8.44
CA CYS A 308 0.65 -17.52 8.32
C CYS A 308 1.75 -17.30 9.38
N ASP A 309 2.16 -16.05 9.57
CA ASP A 309 3.13 -15.67 10.61
C ASP A 309 2.58 -15.98 12.01
N GLN A 310 1.30 -15.69 12.29
CA GLN A 310 0.64 -16.02 13.56
C GLN A 310 0.60 -17.53 13.81
N PHE A 311 0.33 -18.34 12.80
CA PHE A 311 0.38 -19.79 12.94
C PHE A 311 1.81 -20.29 13.25
N CYS A 312 2.81 -19.74 12.56
CA CYS A 312 4.22 -20.06 12.83
C CYS A 312 4.62 -19.72 14.28
N MET A 313 4.18 -18.55 14.77
CA MET A 313 4.39 -18.17 16.18
C MET A 313 3.68 -19.14 17.13
N TYR A 314 2.43 -19.53 16.84
CA TYR A 314 1.71 -20.51 17.64
C TYR A 314 2.46 -21.85 17.76
N ILE A 315 3.01 -22.36 16.67
CA ILE A 315 3.81 -23.60 16.67
C ILE A 315 5.06 -23.46 17.55
N TYR A 316 5.75 -22.32 17.43
CA TYR A 316 6.94 -22.03 18.21
C TYR A 316 6.65 -21.91 19.71
N ASP A 317 5.64 -21.11 20.07
CA ASP A 317 5.27 -20.87 21.47
C ASP A 317 4.83 -22.14 22.21
N HIS A 318 4.21 -23.09 21.49
CA HIS A 318 3.81 -24.39 22.05
C HIS A 318 4.87 -25.47 21.88
N SER A 319 6.06 -25.14 21.34
CA SER A 319 7.16 -26.07 21.12
C SER A 319 6.76 -27.32 20.33
N LEU A 320 5.83 -27.17 19.36
CA LEU A 320 5.33 -28.27 18.55
C LEU A 320 6.35 -28.64 17.47
N GLN A 321 6.62 -29.93 17.33
CA GLN A 321 7.50 -30.48 16.29
C GLN A 321 6.66 -31.35 15.35
N LEU A 322 6.18 -30.77 14.26
CA LEU A 322 5.36 -31.44 13.26
C LEU A 322 6.28 -32.09 12.21
N LYS A 323 6.25 -33.42 12.14
CA LYS A 323 7.21 -34.19 11.30
C LYS A 323 6.64 -34.55 9.93
N SER A 324 5.36 -34.81 9.83
CA SER A 324 4.71 -35.19 8.58
C SER A 324 3.81 -34.08 8.05
N GLU A 325 3.56 -34.05 6.74
CA GLU A 325 2.62 -33.10 6.13
C GLU A 325 1.21 -33.25 6.71
N SER A 326 0.76 -34.48 6.95
CA SER A 326 -0.55 -34.73 7.57
C SER A 326 -0.65 -34.15 8.98
N GLU A 327 0.42 -34.23 9.80
CA GLU A 327 0.45 -33.58 11.12
C GLU A 327 0.36 -32.07 11.00
N LYS A 328 1.10 -31.47 10.03
CA LYS A 328 1.06 -30.02 9.77
C LYS A 328 -0.34 -29.55 9.41
N GLU A 329 -0.98 -30.24 8.44
CA GLU A 329 -2.32 -29.90 7.97
C GLU A 329 -3.37 -30.05 9.06
N THR A 330 -3.35 -31.18 9.80
CA THR A 330 -4.30 -31.41 10.89
C THR A 330 -4.15 -30.38 12.00
N THR A 331 -2.90 -30.03 12.35
CA THR A 331 -2.64 -29.01 13.38
C THR A 331 -3.07 -27.64 12.89
N PHE A 332 -2.82 -27.32 11.62
CA PHE A 332 -3.25 -26.05 11.03
C PHE A 332 -4.78 -25.92 11.04
N ILE A 333 -5.50 -26.94 10.58
CA ILE A 333 -6.98 -26.90 10.57
C ILE A 333 -7.52 -26.76 12.01
N SER A 334 -6.97 -27.50 12.97
CA SER A 334 -7.35 -27.35 14.38
C SER A 334 -7.12 -25.93 14.91
N TRP A 335 -5.99 -25.33 14.58
CA TRP A 335 -5.70 -23.95 14.95
C TRP A 335 -6.68 -22.96 14.29
N LEU A 336 -6.94 -23.10 12.99
CA LEU A 336 -7.88 -22.28 12.24
C LEU A 336 -9.30 -22.37 12.82
N ASP A 337 -9.77 -23.58 13.11
CA ASP A 337 -11.09 -23.84 13.71
C ASP A 337 -11.19 -23.19 15.09
N ASN A 338 -10.23 -23.45 15.96
CA ASN A 338 -10.23 -22.90 17.33
C ASN A 338 -10.22 -21.37 17.32
N LYS A 339 -9.39 -20.76 16.47
CA LYS A 339 -9.32 -19.31 16.28
C LYS A 339 -10.66 -18.75 15.78
N SER A 340 -11.26 -19.40 14.80
CA SER A 340 -12.52 -18.98 14.18
C SER A 340 -13.70 -19.11 15.15
N ILE A 341 -13.79 -20.21 15.89
CA ILE A 341 -14.82 -20.46 16.91
C ILE A 341 -14.68 -19.44 18.06
N SER A 342 -13.47 -19.22 18.57
CA SER A 342 -13.21 -18.22 19.62
C SER A 342 -13.62 -16.80 19.18
N ASN A 343 -13.32 -16.43 17.94
CA ASN A 343 -13.78 -15.15 17.37
C ASN A 343 -15.32 -15.09 17.30
N LEU A 344 -15.97 -16.15 16.82
CA LEU A 344 -17.43 -16.22 16.72
C LEU A 344 -18.10 -16.09 18.10
N GLU A 345 -17.62 -16.81 19.11
CA GLU A 345 -18.15 -16.73 20.48
C GLU A 345 -17.99 -15.31 21.06
N SER A 346 -16.82 -14.70 20.85
CA SER A 346 -16.57 -13.33 21.30
C SER A 346 -17.54 -12.33 20.66
N VAL A 347 -17.91 -12.53 19.40
CA VAL A 347 -18.83 -11.66 18.65
C VAL A 347 -20.29 -11.92 19.03
N LYS A 348 -20.71 -13.18 19.11
CA LYS A 348 -22.10 -13.54 19.47
C LYS A 348 -22.51 -12.98 20.84
N ASN A 349 -21.61 -12.96 21.81
CA ASN A 349 -21.87 -12.47 23.16
C ASN A 349 -22.02 -10.93 23.25
N GLN A 350 -21.59 -10.21 22.23
CA GLN A 350 -21.57 -8.74 22.22
C GLN A 350 -22.61 -8.14 21.26
N LEU A 351 -23.08 -8.90 20.27
CA LEU A 351 -23.98 -8.41 19.24
C LEU A 351 -25.44 -8.74 19.48
N LYS A 352 -26.30 -7.80 19.10
CA LYS A 352 -27.75 -8.03 19.06
C LYS A 352 -28.13 -8.89 17.85
N PRO A 353 -29.26 -9.64 17.91
CA PRO A 353 -29.67 -10.52 16.79
C PRO A 353 -29.75 -9.84 15.42
N ARG A 354 -30.15 -8.56 15.39
CA ARG A 354 -30.25 -7.79 14.14
C ARG A 354 -28.89 -7.47 13.53
N ALA A 355 -27.88 -7.21 14.34
CA ALA A 355 -26.51 -7.01 13.90
C ALA A 355 -25.87 -8.32 13.42
N ILE A 356 -26.15 -9.44 14.10
CA ILE A 356 -25.71 -10.78 13.66
C ILE A 356 -26.32 -11.13 12.30
N LYS A 357 -27.63 -10.85 12.11
CA LYS A 357 -28.28 -11.06 10.81
C LYS A 357 -27.64 -10.21 9.71
N LEU A 358 -27.44 -8.92 9.97
CA LEU A 358 -26.74 -8.04 9.00
C LEU A 358 -25.35 -8.59 8.68
N PHE A 359 -24.60 -9.04 9.66
CA PHE A 359 -23.28 -9.60 9.44
C PHE A 359 -23.32 -10.85 8.54
N HIS A 360 -24.26 -11.75 8.77
CA HIS A 360 -24.49 -12.92 7.92
C HIS A 360 -24.80 -12.51 6.47
N ASP A 361 -25.69 -11.53 6.30
CA ASP A 361 -26.04 -11.03 4.96
C ASP A 361 -24.83 -10.38 4.27
N ILE A 362 -23.95 -9.67 5.01
CA ILE A 362 -22.69 -9.10 4.50
C ILE A 362 -21.76 -10.21 4.00
N ILE A 363 -21.57 -11.29 4.76
CA ILE A 363 -20.71 -12.42 4.35
C ILE A 363 -21.19 -13.02 3.01
N LEU A 364 -22.50 -13.07 2.81
CA LEU A 364 -23.10 -13.60 1.57
C LEU A 364 -23.05 -12.61 0.41
N HIS A 365 -23.01 -11.30 0.70
CA HIS A 365 -23.02 -10.26 -0.32
C HIS A 365 -21.66 -10.04 -0.99
N GLY A 366 -20.57 -10.18 -0.25
CA GLY A 366 -19.21 -10.00 -0.75
C GLY A 366 -18.33 -9.11 0.13
N ASP A 367 -17.14 -8.78 -0.37
CA ASP A 367 -16.04 -8.23 0.43
C ASP A 367 -16.21 -6.77 0.85
N SER A 368 -17.07 -6.02 0.16
CA SER A 368 -17.28 -4.59 0.45
C SER A 368 -18.71 -4.14 0.11
N PHE A 369 -19.23 -3.21 0.88
CA PHE A 369 -20.52 -2.59 0.67
C PHE A 369 -20.55 -1.14 1.17
N SER A 370 -21.60 -0.42 0.84
CA SER A 370 -21.84 0.96 1.28
C SER A 370 -23.11 1.03 2.15
N PRO A 371 -23.22 1.97 3.10
CA PRO A 371 -24.48 2.22 3.78
C PRO A 371 -25.64 2.55 2.81
N GLY A 372 -25.33 2.99 1.58
CA GLY A 372 -26.30 3.19 0.52
C GLY A 372 -27.00 1.90 0.06
N ASP A 373 -26.39 0.75 0.29
CA ASP A 373 -26.92 -0.57 -0.08
C ASP A 373 -27.92 -1.11 0.98
N PHE A 374 -28.42 -0.24 1.85
CA PHE A 374 -29.31 -0.60 2.97
C PHE A 374 -30.52 -1.45 2.58
N SER A 375 -31.06 -1.24 1.40
CA SER A 375 -32.21 -1.99 0.87
C SER A 375 -31.86 -3.45 0.57
N THR A 376 -30.66 -3.71 0.09
CA THR A 376 -30.12 -5.06 -0.14
C THR A 376 -30.06 -5.88 1.14
N PHE A 377 -29.79 -5.21 2.28
CA PHE A 377 -29.74 -5.81 3.61
C PHE A 377 -31.07 -5.73 4.38
N GLY A 378 -32.19 -5.44 3.70
CA GLY A 378 -33.51 -5.42 4.29
C GLY A 378 -33.77 -4.27 5.26
N PHE A 379 -33.09 -3.14 5.13
CA PHE A 379 -33.33 -1.93 5.89
C PHE A 379 -34.15 -0.92 5.08
N ASN A 380 -34.98 -0.15 5.76
CA ASN A 380 -35.80 0.89 5.12
C ASN A 380 -35.05 2.21 4.88
N SER A 381 -33.90 2.39 5.53
CA SER A 381 -33.11 3.62 5.38
C SER A 381 -31.69 3.44 5.95
N VAL A 382 -30.76 4.29 5.51
CA VAL A 382 -29.40 4.35 6.06
C VAL A 382 -29.38 4.58 7.58
N PRO A 383 -30.17 5.52 8.16
CA PRO A 383 -30.23 5.68 9.62
C PRO A 383 -30.65 4.42 10.37
N ALA A 384 -31.51 3.58 9.79
CA ALA A 384 -31.94 2.32 10.43
C ALA A 384 -30.83 1.25 10.44
N MET A 385 -29.91 1.28 9.48
CA MET A 385 -28.78 0.34 9.36
C MET A 385 -27.55 0.78 10.21
N ARG A 386 -27.32 2.09 10.38
CA ARG A 386 -26.13 2.65 11.06
C ARG A 386 -25.83 2.05 12.45
N PRO A 387 -26.78 1.87 13.36
CA PRO A 387 -26.48 1.28 14.68
C PRO A 387 -25.88 -0.11 14.56
N GLN A 388 -26.36 -0.94 13.63
CA GLN A 388 -25.86 -2.29 13.43
C GLN A 388 -24.45 -2.29 12.80
N ILE A 389 -24.19 -1.37 11.86
CA ILE A 389 -22.84 -1.16 11.34
C ILE A 389 -21.89 -0.79 12.46
N LYS A 390 -22.29 0.15 13.33
CA LYS A 390 -21.48 0.54 14.48
C LYS A 390 -21.23 -0.63 15.43
N ASP A 391 -22.26 -1.41 15.78
CA ASP A 391 -22.11 -2.59 16.61
C ASP A 391 -21.09 -3.58 16.00
N LEU A 392 -21.10 -3.79 14.67
CA LEU A 392 -20.14 -4.65 13.96
C LEU A 392 -18.72 -4.06 13.91
N GLU A 393 -18.59 -2.75 13.79
CA GLU A 393 -17.30 -2.05 13.89
C GLU A 393 -16.71 -2.15 15.29
N ASP A 394 -17.53 -1.94 16.33
CA ASP A 394 -17.11 -1.98 17.74
C ASP A 394 -16.58 -3.37 18.13
N VAL A 395 -17.14 -4.45 17.58
CA VAL A 395 -16.62 -5.81 17.77
C VAL A 395 -15.48 -6.17 16.80
N GLY A 396 -15.17 -5.29 15.83
CA GLY A 396 -14.03 -5.40 14.92
C GLY A 396 -14.18 -6.44 13.81
N VAL A 397 -15.39 -6.84 13.42
CA VAL A 397 -15.61 -7.77 12.29
C VAL A 397 -15.70 -7.06 10.94
N ILE A 398 -16.01 -5.76 10.96
CA ILE A 398 -15.95 -4.89 9.80
C ILE A 398 -15.14 -3.64 10.11
N GLN A 399 -14.68 -2.95 9.09
CA GLN A 399 -14.09 -1.63 9.19
C GLN A 399 -14.68 -0.71 8.13
N SER A 400 -14.92 0.54 8.48
CA SER A 400 -15.35 1.58 7.54
C SER A 400 -14.20 2.52 7.21
N SER A 401 -14.08 2.90 5.95
CA SER A 401 -13.40 4.12 5.57
C SER A 401 -14.38 5.29 5.76
N LYS A 402 -14.04 6.23 6.65
CA LYS A 402 -14.93 7.37 6.97
C LYS A 402 -14.84 8.42 5.88
N ASP A 403 -15.99 8.75 5.28
CA ASP A 403 -16.20 10.04 4.64
C ASP A 403 -16.87 10.99 5.65
N GLU A 404 -16.14 11.97 6.16
CA GLU A 404 -16.65 12.94 7.14
C GLU A 404 -17.55 14.00 6.48
N THR A 405 -17.45 14.20 5.17
CA THR A 405 -18.22 15.24 4.45
C THR A 405 -19.49 14.72 3.80
N ASP A 406 -19.52 13.46 3.38
CA ASP A 406 -20.72 12.79 2.92
C ASP A 406 -20.91 11.44 3.61
N ASN A 407 -21.65 11.48 4.73
CA ASN A 407 -22.02 10.28 5.49
C ASN A 407 -22.75 9.18 4.66
N ARG A 408 -22.91 9.39 3.35
CA ARG A 408 -23.61 8.48 2.44
C ARG A 408 -22.70 7.52 1.69
N ARG A 409 -21.38 7.79 1.63
CA ARG A 409 -20.42 7.02 0.82
C ARG A 409 -19.30 6.39 1.67
N LYS A 410 -19.65 5.62 2.68
CA LYS A 410 -18.67 4.79 3.39
C LYS A 410 -18.46 3.50 2.63
N SER A 411 -17.21 3.12 2.34
CA SER A 411 -16.88 1.75 1.98
C SER A 411 -16.66 0.96 3.26
N ILE A 412 -17.42 -0.10 3.43
CA ILE A 412 -17.35 -0.99 4.59
C ILE A 412 -16.79 -2.32 4.11
N GLN A 413 -15.81 -2.85 4.83
CA GLN A 413 -15.08 -4.07 4.45
C GLN A 413 -15.01 -5.02 5.64
N LEU A 414 -14.98 -6.33 5.37
CA LEU A 414 -14.67 -7.34 6.36
C LEU A 414 -13.22 -7.23 6.82
N THR A 415 -12.98 -7.45 8.10
CA THR A 415 -11.64 -7.63 8.68
C THR A 415 -11.23 -9.09 8.64
N SER A 416 -9.96 -9.43 8.96
CA SER A 416 -9.55 -10.82 9.14
C SER A 416 -10.42 -11.52 10.20
N LYS A 417 -10.76 -10.84 11.30
CA LYS A 417 -11.69 -11.36 12.31
C LYS A 417 -13.07 -11.65 11.72
N GLY A 418 -13.58 -10.77 10.86
CA GLY A 418 -14.84 -10.97 10.15
C GLY A 418 -14.84 -12.21 9.28
N TYR A 419 -13.77 -12.42 8.52
CA TYR A 419 -13.62 -13.62 7.68
C TYR A 419 -13.56 -14.91 8.50
N PHE A 420 -12.82 -14.93 9.63
CA PHE A 420 -12.82 -16.09 10.54
C PHE A 420 -14.17 -16.37 11.15
N VAL A 421 -14.90 -15.34 11.57
CA VAL A 421 -16.28 -15.51 12.07
C VAL A 421 -17.18 -16.07 10.97
N GLY A 422 -17.05 -15.57 9.74
CA GLY A 422 -17.78 -16.09 8.58
C GLY A 422 -17.46 -17.56 8.28
N TYR A 423 -16.20 -17.94 8.37
CA TYR A 423 -15.76 -19.33 8.22
C TYR A 423 -16.38 -20.24 9.28
N ALA A 424 -16.34 -19.83 10.58
CA ALA A 424 -16.95 -20.61 11.65
C ALA A 424 -18.48 -20.72 11.49
N MET A 425 -19.14 -19.64 11.04
CA MET A 425 -20.61 -19.67 10.83
C MET A 425 -21.01 -20.67 9.74
N ARG A 426 -20.27 -20.71 8.62
CA ARG A 426 -20.51 -21.69 7.54
C ARG A 426 -20.34 -23.12 8.05
N LYS A 427 -19.22 -23.39 8.74
CA LYS A 427 -18.89 -24.74 9.26
C LYS A 427 -19.87 -25.29 10.29
N ILE A 428 -20.59 -24.43 11.01
CA ILE A 428 -21.64 -24.83 11.97
C ILE A 428 -22.98 -25.07 11.26
N SER A 429 -23.18 -24.50 10.10
CA SER A 429 -24.43 -24.62 9.32
C SER A 429 -24.43 -25.84 8.40
N ASP A 430 -23.25 -26.36 8.03
CA ASP A 430 -23.02 -27.62 7.34
C ASP A 430 -23.02 -28.80 8.32
#